data_d6f3b971cc49961c9a5aafc14c5aba5a
#
_entry.id   d6f3b971cc49961c9a5aafc14c5aba5a
#
_cell.length_a   1.000
_cell.length_b   1.000
_cell.length_c   1.000
_cell.angle_alpha   90.00
_cell.angle_beta   90.00
_cell.angle_gamma   90.00
#
_symmetry.space_group_name_H-M   'P 1'
#
loop_
_entity.id
_entity.type
_entity.pdbx_description
1 polymer ?
#
loop_
_entity_poly.entity_id
_entity_poly.type
_entity_poly.pdbx_seq_one_letter_code
_entity_poly.pdbx_strand_id
1 'polypeptide(L)'
;TEDPTMKRIGMLTSGGDCQALNAAMRGVVKTLANSKEEVEIYGFLDGYRGLIYGNFRMLTDKDFSGILTKGGTILGTSRTPFKTIQDPDPNGLNKVEAMKQNYYKLQLDCLVILGGNGTHKTANLLRKEGLNIVTLPKTIDNDLWGTDMTFGFQSAVDIATDAIDCIHTTAASHGRVFIVEVMGHKVGWLTLNAGMAGGADIILLPEIPYDIDKVIEKIEDRDKKGCRFTIIAVAEGAISREDAALTKKDYKKKMEKYPFPSVSYEVAAQIQEKTGREVRVTVPGHMQRGGSPCPYDRVFASRLGSEAGKLI
;
A
#
# COMPACT_ATOMS: atom_id res chain seq x y z
N THR A 1 -34.20 -33.79 -0.74
CA THR A 1 -33.66 -32.55 -1.32
C THR A 1 -33.27 -31.68 -0.13
N GLU A 2 -31.98 -31.69 0.25
CA GLU A 2 -31.45 -30.72 1.20
C GLU A 2 -31.64 -29.32 0.58
N ASP A 3 -32.29 -28.42 1.32
CA ASP A 3 -32.35 -27.00 0.96
C ASP A 3 -30.92 -26.51 0.75
N PRO A 4 -30.62 -25.73 -0.31
CA PRO A 4 -29.30 -25.18 -0.49
C PRO A 4 -28.95 -24.35 0.75
N THR A 5 -27.92 -24.77 1.47
CA THR A 5 -27.45 -24.05 2.65
C THR A 5 -26.95 -22.69 2.22
N MET A 6 -27.66 -21.64 2.65
CA MET A 6 -27.28 -20.25 2.43
C MET A 6 -25.92 -19.98 3.07
N LYS A 7 -24.88 -19.62 2.28
CA LYS A 7 -23.58 -19.20 2.80
C LYS A 7 -23.56 -17.69 3.11
N ARG A 8 -23.06 -17.33 4.26
CA ARG A 8 -22.94 -15.93 4.73
C ARG A 8 -21.48 -15.51 4.80
N ILE A 9 -21.11 -14.61 3.94
CA ILE A 9 -19.72 -14.18 3.75
C ILE A 9 -19.57 -12.73 4.19
N GLY A 10 -18.72 -12.50 5.21
CA GLY A 10 -18.27 -11.16 5.58
C GLY A 10 -17.14 -10.70 4.68
N MET A 11 -17.07 -9.42 4.39
CA MET A 11 -15.99 -8.83 3.60
C MET A 11 -15.59 -7.46 4.17
N LEU A 12 -14.29 -7.21 4.28
CA LEU A 12 -13.76 -5.91 4.68
C LEU A 12 -12.43 -5.58 3.99
N THR A 13 -12.17 -4.28 3.86
CA THR A 13 -10.90 -3.72 3.39
C THR A 13 -10.29 -2.86 4.50
N SER A 14 -9.04 -3.09 4.88
CA SER A 14 -8.41 -2.43 6.04
C SER A 14 -7.02 -1.89 5.73
N GLY A 15 -6.66 -0.79 6.39
CA GLY A 15 -5.40 -0.10 6.21
C GLY A 15 -5.44 0.95 5.10
N GLY A 16 -4.29 1.33 4.55
CA GLY A 16 -4.23 2.22 3.39
C GLY A 16 -4.91 1.59 2.17
N ASP A 17 -5.60 2.39 1.38
CA ASP A 17 -6.23 1.92 0.15
C ASP A 17 -5.22 1.74 -0.99
N CYS A 18 -5.67 1.12 -2.05
CA CYS A 18 -5.02 1.07 -3.36
C CYS A 18 -6.06 1.00 -4.48
N GLN A 19 -5.59 1.10 -5.70
CA GLN A 19 -6.46 1.16 -6.88
C GLN A 19 -7.24 -0.13 -7.13
N ALA A 20 -6.72 -1.30 -6.74
CA ALA A 20 -7.23 -2.61 -7.17
C ALA A 20 -8.12 -3.33 -6.14
N LEU A 21 -8.48 -2.70 -5.02
CA LEU A 21 -9.33 -3.30 -3.98
C LEU A 21 -10.68 -3.75 -4.52
N ASN A 22 -11.35 -2.89 -5.27
CA ASN A 22 -12.66 -3.19 -5.84
C ASN A 22 -12.59 -4.35 -6.85
N ALA A 23 -11.53 -4.41 -7.65
CA ALA A 23 -11.30 -5.51 -8.60
C ALA A 23 -11.16 -6.86 -7.88
N ALA A 24 -10.42 -6.89 -6.75
CA ALA A 24 -10.28 -8.09 -5.95
C ALA A 24 -11.59 -8.54 -5.31
N MET A 25 -12.34 -7.63 -4.67
CA MET A 25 -13.66 -7.92 -4.10
C MET A 25 -14.63 -8.43 -5.15
N ARG A 26 -14.64 -7.80 -6.33
CA ARG A 26 -15.45 -8.25 -7.47
C ARG A 26 -15.08 -9.67 -7.89
N GLY A 27 -13.80 -10.01 -7.92
CA GLY A 27 -13.34 -11.38 -8.23
C GLY A 27 -13.89 -12.42 -7.27
N VAL A 28 -13.88 -12.14 -5.96
CA VAL A 28 -14.49 -13.01 -4.93
C VAL A 28 -15.98 -13.24 -5.23
N VAL A 29 -16.73 -12.14 -5.34
CA VAL A 29 -18.19 -12.21 -5.43
C VAL A 29 -18.66 -12.82 -6.74
N LYS A 30 -18.01 -12.51 -7.87
CA LYS A 30 -18.36 -13.12 -9.16
C LYS A 30 -18.07 -14.64 -9.18
N THR A 31 -17.06 -15.09 -8.46
CA THR A 31 -16.79 -16.54 -8.31
C THR A 31 -17.86 -17.21 -7.47
N LEU A 32 -18.24 -16.62 -6.35
CA LEU A 32 -19.32 -17.12 -5.50
C LEU A 32 -20.67 -17.14 -6.21
N ALA A 33 -21.01 -16.09 -6.96
CA ALA A 33 -22.26 -16.01 -7.72
C ALA A 33 -22.36 -17.07 -8.84
N ASN A 34 -21.23 -17.58 -9.32
CA ASN A 34 -21.20 -18.68 -10.29
C ASN A 34 -21.19 -20.08 -9.64
N SER A 35 -21.16 -20.15 -8.33
CA SER A 35 -21.35 -21.40 -7.60
C SER A 35 -22.84 -21.82 -7.60
N LYS A 36 -23.11 -23.05 -7.22
CA LYS A 36 -24.49 -23.54 -7.06
C LYS A 36 -25.14 -23.18 -5.73
N GLU A 37 -24.36 -22.51 -4.85
CA GLU A 37 -24.80 -22.17 -3.50
C GLU A 37 -25.40 -20.75 -3.49
N GLU A 38 -26.42 -20.54 -2.68
CA GLU A 38 -26.94 -19.22 -2.39
C GLU A 38 -25.98 -18.51 -1.42
N VAL A 39 -25.65 -17.24 -1.70
CA VAL A 39 -24.65 -16.48 -0.94
C VAL A 39 -25.18 -15.11 -0.54
N GLU A 40 -25.08 -14.80 0.75
CA GLU A 40 -25.27 -13.46 1.29
C GLU A 40 -23.92 -12.81 1.57
N ILE A 41 -23.72 -11.57 1.12
CA ILE A 41 -22.48 -10.81 1.31
C ILE A 41 -22.70 -9.66 2.29
N TYR A 42 -21.98 -9.69 3.40
CA TYR A 42 -21.97 -8.66 4.44
C TYR A 42 -20.71 -7.79 4.29
N GLY A 43 -20.84 -6.62 3.71
CA GLY A 43 -19.74 -5.67 3.56
C GLY A 43 -19.57 -4.80 4.80
N PHE A 44 -18.55 -5.03 5.61
CA PHE A 44 -18.24 -4.22 6.78
C PHE A 44 -17.62 -2.89 6.36
N LEU A 45 -18.16 -1.78 6.85
CA LEU A 45 -17.73 -0.44 6.48
C LEU A 45 -16.53 -0.01 7.32
N ASP A 46 -15.60 0.71 6.68
CA ASP A 46 -14.40 1.25 7.32
C ASP A 46 -13.50 0.18 7.99
N GLY A 47 -13.37 -0.97 7.34
CA GLY A 47 -12.45 -2.04 7.74
C GLY A 47 -12.84 -2.74 9.04
N TYR A 48 -11.85 -3.04 9.88
CA TYR A 48 -12.11 -3.68 11.19
C TYR A 48 -13.02 -2.87 12.09
N ARG A 49 -13.08 -1.54 11.91
CA ARG A 49 -14.00 -0.70 12.65
C ARG A 49 -15.45 -1.13 12.45
N GLY A 50 -15.82 -1.42 11.21
CA GLY A 50 -17.15 -1.93 10.90
C GLY A 50 -17.43 -3.27 11.56
N LEU A 51 -16.46 -4.18 11.58
CA LEU A 51 -16.60 -5.48 12.24
C LEU A 51 -16.69 -5.34 13.79
N ILE A 52 -15.92 -4.42 14.39
CA ILE A 52 -15.95 -4.16 15.84
C ILE A 52 -17.32 -3.63 16.27
N TYR A 53 -17.87 -2.66 15.56
CA TYR A 53 -19.10 -1.96 15.96
C TYR A 53 -20.37 -2.49 15.26
N GLY A 54 -20.25 -3.55 14.46
CA GLY A 54 -21.39 -4.16 13.75
C GLY A 54 -21.93 -3.24 12.63
N ASN A 55 -21.09 -2.40 12.04
CA ASN A 55 -21.49 -1.50 10.95
C ASN A 55 -21.20 -2.16 9.60
N PHE A 56 -22.26 -2.63 8.95
CA PHE A 56 -22.18 -3.32 7.67
C PHE A 56 -23.37 -2.97 6.78
N ARG A 57 -23.27 -3.29 5.51
CA ARG A 57 -24.40 -3.32 4.59
C ARG A 57 -24.45 -4.66 3.84
N MET A 58 -25.66 -5.11 3.51
CA MET A 58 -25.85 -6.21 2.60
C MET A 58 -25.47 -5.79 1.19
N LEU A 59 -24.66 -6.59 0.52
CA LEU A 59 -24.20 -6.35 -0.84
C LEU A 59 -24.83 -7.36 -1.79
N THR A 60 -25.22 -6.87 -2.95
CA THR A 60 -25.78 -7.66 -4.02
C THR A 60 -24.84 -7.68 -5.23
N ASP A 61 -25.09 -8.55 -6.20
CA ASP A 61 -24.31 -8.59 -7.44
C ASP A 61 -24.26 -7.22 -8.17
N LYS A 62 -25.29 -6.40 -8.00
CA LYS A 62 -25.35 -5.03 -8.56
C LYS A 62 -24.27 -4.09 -7.99
N ASP A 63 -23.93 -4.26 -6.71
CA ASP A 63 -22.89 -3.44 -6.05
C ASP A 63 -21.50 -3.72 -6.62
N PHE A 64 -21.29 -4.90 -7.20
CA PHE A 64 -20.03 -5.31 -7.83
C PHE A 64 -20.01 -5.12 -9.34
N SER A 65 -21.09 -4.60 -9.92
CA SER A 65 -21.14 -4.23 -11.33
C SER A 65 -20.43 -2.89 -11.55
N GLY A 66 -19.60 -2.79 -12.59
CA GLY A 66 -18.92 -1.54 -12.97
C GLY A 66 -17.77 -1.10 -12.06
N ILE A 67 -17.38 -1.89 -11.05
CA ILE A 67 -16.33 -1.49 -10.11
C ILE A 67 -14.92 -1.99 -10.49
N LEU A 68 -14.77 -2.79 -11.54
CA LEU A 68 -13.47 -3.34 -11.97
C LEU A 68 -12.42 -2.24 -12.19
N THR A 69 -12.82 -1.13 -12.76
CA THR A 69 -11.95 0.01 -13.09
C THR A 69 -12.02 1.14 -12.07
N LYS A 70 -12.81 0.98 -11.02
CA LYS A 70 -12.99 1.98 -9.99
C LYS A 70 -11.94 1.82 -8.90
N GLY A 71 -11.12 2.84 -8.69
CA GLY A 71 -10.14 2.88 -7.60
C GLY A 71 -10.76 3.05 -6.22
N GLY A 72 -9.91 3.01 -5.19
CA GLY A 72 -10.35 3.02 -3.80
C GLY A 72 -11.12 1.76 -3.40
N THR A 73 -12.01 1.87 -2.45
CA THR A 73 -12.84 0.76 -1.95
C THR A 73 -14.28 1.20 -1.75
N ILE A 74 -15.24 0.40 -2.24
CA ILE A 74 -16.69 0.63 -2.03
C ILE A 74 -17.13 0.44 -0.59
N LEU A 75 -16.28 -0.19 0.25
CA LEU A 75 -16.57 -0.43 1.67
C LEU A 75 -15.95 0.63 2.59
N GLY A 76 -15.12 1.53 2.05
CA GLY A 76 -14.30 2.38 2.89
C GLY A 76 -13.21 1.61 3.63
N THR A 77 -12.30 2.31 4.25
CA THR A 77 -11.20 1.72 5.02
C THR A 77 -10.81 2.62 6.18
N SER A 78 -10.26 2.00 7.23
CA SER A 78 -9.64 2.70 8.34
C SER A 78 -8.42 1.96 8.84
N ARG A 79 -7.56 2.66 9.59
CA ARG A 79 -6.42 2.04 10.25
C ARG A 79 -6.83 1.61 11.67
N THR A 80 -6.75 0.31 11.92
CA THR A 80 -6.89 -0.28 13.26
C THR A 80 -5.56 -0.96 13.58
N PRO A 81 -4.65 -0.29 14.34
CA PRO A 81 -3.30 -0.80 14.54
C PRO A 81 -3.31 -2.13 15.30
N PHE A 82 -2.57 -3.12 14.80
CA PHE A 82 -2.45 -4.43 15.46
C PHE A 82 -1.89 -4.32 16.88
N LYS A 83 -0.99 -3.36 17.12
CA LYS A 83 -0.38 -3.16 18.46
C LYS A 83 -1.41 -2.87 19.56
N THR A 84 -2.53 -2.24 19.20
CA THR A 84 -3.58 -1.82 20.12
C THR A 84 -4.89 -2.54 19.91
N ILE A 85 -4.89 -3.62 19.11
CA ILE A 85 -6.13 -4.34 18.78
C ILE A 85 -6.71 -5.07 20.00
N GLN A 86 -5.85 -5.52 20.92
CA GLN A 86 -6.25 -6.19 22.15
C GLN A 86 -6.56 -5.21 23.31
N ASP A 87 -6.17 -3.94 23.16
CA ASP A 87 -6.52 -2.91 24.12
C ASP A 87 -8.02 -2.58 23.98
N PRO A 88 -8.74 -2.35 25.11
CA PRO A 88 -10.13 -1.91 25.01
C PRO A 88 -10.23 -0.56 24.32
N ASP A 89 -11.38 -0.27 23.74
CA ASP A 89 -11.66 1.06 23.23
C ASP A 89 -11.85 2.07 24.39
N PRO A 90 -11.99 3.39 24.12
CA PRO A 90 -12.20 4.40 25.16
C PRO A 90 -13.44 4.16 26.05
N ASN A 91 -14.40 3.36 25.59
CA ASN A 91 -15.61 2.99 26.34
C ASN A 91 -15.46 1.63 27.05
N GLY A 92 -14.28 1.03 27.04
CA GLY A 92 -13.99 -0.25 27.69
C GLY A 92 -14.39 -1.48 26.86
N LEU A 93 -14.76 -1.34 25.58
CA LEU A 93 -15.12 -2.45 24.72
C LEU A 93 -13.88 -3.26 24.34
N ASN A 94 -13.91 -4.58 24.57
CA ASN A 94 -12.93 -5.50 24.04
C ASN A 94 -13.15 -5.69 22.53
N LYS A 95 -12.25 -5.12 21.71
CA LYS A 95 -12.39 -5.10 20.25
C LYS A 95 -12.38 -6.50 19.64
N VAL A 96 -11.51 -7.39 20.12
CA VAL A 96 -11.40 -8.77 19.59
C VAL A 96 -12.67 -9.53 19.88
N GLU A 97 -13.19 -9.44 21.11
CA GLU A 97 -14.43 -10.10 21.47
C GLU A 97 -15.63 -9.53 20.72
N ALA A 98 -15.69 -8.22 20.51
CA ALA A 98 -16.73 -7.59 19.73
C ALA A 98 -16.74 -8.07 18.27
N MET A 99 -15.56 -8.22 17.63
CA MET A 99 -15.46 -8.79 16.29
C MET A 99 -15.97 -10.24 16.23
N LYS A 100 -15.62 -11.06 17.20
CA LYS A 100 -16.11 -12.45 17.33
C LYS A 100 -17.64 -12.48 17.49
N GLN A 101 -18.16 -11.67 18.40
CA GLN A 101 -19.61 -11.60 18.65
C GLN A 101 -20.38 -11.21 17.37
N ASN A 102 -19.89 -10.22 16.62
CA ASN A 102 -20.53 -9.82 15.35
C ASN A 102 -20.43 -10.93 14.29
N TYR A 103 -19.30 -11.63 14.20
CA TYR A 103 -19.13 -12.77 13.31
C TYR A 103 -20.17 -13.86 13.61
N TYR A 104 -20.30 -14.29 14.86
CA TYR A 104 -21.24 -15.35 15.26
C TYR A 104 -22.70 -14.89 15.22
N LYS A 105 -22.97 -13.64 15.63
CA LYS A 105 -24.34 -13.07 15.57
C LYS A 105 -24.90 -13.04 14.16
N LEU A 106 -24.06 -12.75 13.17
CA LEU A 106 -24.43 -12.75 11.76
C LEU A 106 -24.34 -14.14 11.13
N GLN A 107 -23.93 -15.15 11.90
CA GLN A 107 -23.73 -16.53 11.44
C GLN A 107 -22.86 -16.60 10.17
N LEU A 108 -21.75 -15.84 10.16
CA LEU A 108 -20.84 -15.84 9.03
C LEU A 108 -20.12 -17.18 8.92
N ASP A 109 -20.07 -17.73 7.71
CA ASP A 109 -19.33 -18.95 7.40
C ASP A 109 -17.85 -18.64 7.12
N CYS A 110 -17.58 -17.46 6.58
CA CYS A 110 -16.22 -17.00 6.29
C CYS A 110 -16.14 -15.46 6.32
N LEU A 111 -14.98 -14.95 6.66
CA LEU A 111 -14.65 -13.52 6.58
C LEU A 111 -13.48 -13.30 5.61
N VAL A 112 -13.73 -12.58 4.53
CA VAL A 112 -12.72 -12.19 3.53
C VAL A 112 -12.12 -10.84 3.91
N ILE A 113 -10.80 -10.79 4.10
CA ILE A 113 -10.09 -9.61 4.57
C ILE A 113 -9.04 -9.20 3.56
N LEU A 114 -9.14 -7.97 3.04
CA LEU A 114 -8.19 -7.40 2.11
C LEU A 114 -7.36 -6.34 2.83
N GLY A 115 -6.04 -6.50 2.88
CA GLY A 115 -5.20 -5.54 3.58
C GLY A 115 -3.71 -5.80 3.52
N GLY A 116 -2.96 -4.94 4.20
CA GLY A 116 -1.51 -5.03 4.33
C GLY A 116 -1.06 -5.81 5.56
N ASN A 117 0.21 -5.67 5.92
CA ASN A 117 0.86 -6.46 6.99
C ASN A 117 0.12 -6.40 8.34
N GLY A 118 -0.26 -5.19 8.81
CA GLY A 118 -1.01 -5.04 10.06
C GLY A 118 -2.37 -5.71 10.01
N THR A 119 -3.06 -5.63 8.88
CA THR A 119 -4.35 -6.27 8.64
C THR A 119 -4.25 -7.80 8.70
N HIS A 120 -3.21 -8.38 8.08
CA HIS A 120 -2.97 -9.83 8.13
C HIS A 120 -2.61 -10.33 9.54
N LYS A 121 -1.92 -9.54 10.34
CA LYS A 121 -1.65 -9.87 11.76
C LYS A 121 -2.95 -9.95 12.56
N THR A 122 -3.86 -9.00 12.38
CA THR A 122 -5.18 -9.05 13.03
C THR A 122 -6.02 -10.21 12.50
N ALA A 123 -6.00 -10.46 11.19
CA ALA A 123 -6.69 -11.63 10.59
C ALA A 123 -6.18 -12.94 11.19
N ASN A 124 -4.87 -13.10 11.35
CA ASN A 124 -4.29 -14.29 11.96
C ASN A 124 -4.66 -14.43 13.46
N LEU A 125 -4.78 -13.31 14.19
CA LEU A 125 -5.30 -13.33 15.56
C LEU A 125 -6.73 -13.87 15.59
N LEU A 126 -7.62 -13.34 14.74
CA LEU A 126 -9.01 -13.78 14.66
C LEU A 126 -9.13 -15.27 14.23
N ARG A 127 -8.27 -15.72 13.31
CA ARG A 127 -8.19 -17.14 12.94
C ARG A 127 -7.82 -18.01 14.15
N LYS A 128 -6.88 -17.58 14.98
CA LYS A 128 -6.53 -18.30 16.22
C LYS A 128 -7.66 -18.32 17.23
N GLU A 129 -8.54 -17.33 17.18
CA GLU A 129 -9.77 -17.27 17.99
C GLU A 129 -10.92 -18.11 17.40
N GLY A 130 -10.67 -18.85 16.34
CA GLY A 130 -11.62 -19.82 15.77
C GLY A 130 -12.46 -19.32 14.59
N LEU A 131 -12.23 -18.10 14.08
CA LEU A 131 -12.94 -17.59 12.91
C LEU A 131 -12.37 -18.18 11.62
N ASN A 132 -13.25 -18.51 10.67
CA ASN A 132 -12.85 -18.90 9.33
C ASN A 132 -12.53 -17.66 8.50
N ILE A 133 -11.28 -17.51 8.07
CA ILE A 133 -10.79 -16.30 7.43
C ILE A 133 -9.99 -16.62 6.17
N VAL A 134 -10.30 -15.89 5.10
CA VAL A 134 -9.51 -15.84 3.88
C VAL A 134 -8.95 -14.41 3.72
N THR A 135 -7.66 -14.28 3.46
CA THR A 135 -7.01 -12.97 3.30
C THR A 135 -6.45 -12.77 1.90
N LEU A 136 -6.42 -11.51 1.44
CA LEU A 136 -5.87 -11.10 0.16
C LEU A 136 -4.78 -10.03 0.34
N PRO A 137 -3.65 -10.15 -0.39
CA PRO A 137 -2.46 -9.33 -0.18
C PRO A 137 -2.58 -7.97 -0.87
N LYS A 138 -3.11 -6.96 -0.18
CA LYS A 138 -3.26 -5.59 -0.64
C LYS A 138 -2.17 -4.70 -0.05
N THR A 139 -1.32 -4.16 -0.88
CA THR A 139 -0.46 -3.01 -0.57
C THR A 139 0.18 -2.47 -1.86
N ILE A 140 0.51 -1.18 -1.88
CA ILE A 140 1.33 -0.59 -2.95
C ILE A 140 2.84 -0.82 -2.71
N ASP A 141 3.24 -1.23 -1.52
CA ASP A 141 4.64 -1.32 -1.11
C ASP A 141 5.31 -2.64 -1.53
N ASN A 142 4.53 -3.66 -1.86
CA ASN A 142 4.98 -5.04 -2.15
C ASN A 142 5.83 -5.63 -1.03
N ASP A 143 5.43 -5.41 0.22
CA ASP A 143 6.19 -5.72 1.44
C ASP A 143 5.62 -6.88 2.26
N LEU A 144 4.73 -7.69 1.68
CA LEU A 144 4.12 -8.84 2.36
C LEU A 144 4.94 -10.10 2.14
N TRP A 145 5.36 -10.73 3.23
CA TRP A 145 6.01 -12.03 3.17
C TRP A 145 5.02 -13.12 2.74
N GLY A 146 5.48 -14.06 1.89
CA GLY A 146 4.69 -15.20 1.43
C GLY A 146 3.95 -14.97 0.10
N THR A 147 4.16 -13.81 -0.54
CA THR A 147 3.71 -13.54 -1.91
C THR A 147 4.79 -12.80 -2.69
N ASP A 148 4.92 -13.08 -3.97
CA ASP A 148 5.86 -12.37 -4.84
C ASP A 148 5.33 -11.00 -5.27
N MET A 149 4.00 -10.86 -5.31
CA MET A 149 3.33 -9.65 -5.77
C MET A 149 2.09 -9.36 -4.91
N THR A 150 1.90 -8.06 -4.64
CA THR A 150 0.69 -7.54 -4.01
C THR A 150 -0.12 -6.72 -5.01
N PHE A 151 -1.45 -6.79 -4.96
CA PHE A 151 -2.25 -5.95 -5.85
C PHE A 151 -2.32 -4.51 -5.34
N GLY A 152 -2.22 -3.58 -6.26
CA GLY A 152 -2.00 -2.15 -6.01
C GLY A 152 -0.58 -1.69 -6.32
N PHE A 153 0.39 -2.59 -6.26
CA PHE A 153 1.81 -2.27 -6.49
C PHE A 153 2.05 -1.79 -7.92
N GLN A 154 1.62 -2.53 -8.94
CA GLN A 154 1.86 -2.16 -10.35
C GLN A 154 1.16 -0.85 -10.73
N SER A 155 -0.04 -0.61 -10.23
CA SER A 155 -0.73 0.67 -10.45
C SER A 155 0.02 1.85 -9.83
N ALA A 156 0.60 1.65 -8.64
CA ALA A 156 1.43 2.67 -8.01
C ALA A 156 2.77 2.88 -8.74
N VAL A 157 3.37 1.82 -9.30
CA VAL A 157 4.55 1.93 -10.17
C VAL A 157 4.24 2.79 -11.39
N ASP A 158 3.11 2.57 -12.05
CA ASP A 158 2.70 3.36 -13.21
C ASP A 158 2.61 4.86 -12.86
N ILE A 159 1.91 5.20 -11.76
CA ILE A 159 1.75 6.60 -11.35
C ILE A 159 3.10 7.24 -10.96
N ALA A 160 3.94 6.52 -10.24
CA ALA A 160 5.26 7.01 -9.88
C ALA A 160 6.17 7.19 -11.11
N THR A 161 6.06 6.29 -12.08
CA THR A 161 6.77 6.40 -13.36
C THR A 161 6.30 7.60 -14.16
N ASP A 162 4.97 7.81 -14.29
CA ASP A 162 4.40 8.99 -14.95
C ASP A 162 4.91 10.30 -14.32
N ALA A 163 5.04 10.34 -12.98
CA ALA A 163 5.60 11.49 -12.30
C ALA A 163 7.07 11.74 -12.69
N ILE A 164 7.88 10.68 -12.78
CA ILE A 164 9.28 10.77 -13.21
C ILE A 164 9.35 11.22 -14.67
N ASP A 165 8.52 10.68 -15.54
CA ASP A 165 8.45 11.04 -16.96
C ASP A 165 8.09 12.53 -17.15
N CYS A 166 7.14 13.04 -16.38
CA CYS A 166 6.82 14.46 -16.38
C CYS A 166 8.02 15.32 -15.96
N ILE A 167 8.82 14.86 -14.99
CA ILE A 167 10.01 15.57 -14.52
C ILE A 167 11.12 15.58 -15.58
N HIS A 168 11.27 14.51 -16.38
CA HIS A 168 12.28 14.45 -17.43
C HIS A 168 12.25 15.65 -18.38
N THR A 169 11.07 16.03 -18.84
CA THR A 169 10.91 17.12 -19.82
C THR A 169 11.28 18.48 -19.23
N THR A 170 10.88 18.74 -18.00
CA THR A 170 11.25 19.99 -17.31
C THR A 170 12.72 20.00 -16.86
N ALA A 171 13.25 18.87 -16.44
CA ALA A 171 14.67 18.73 -16.09
C ALA A 171 15.59 19.03 -17.28
N ALA A 172 15.28 18.48 -18.45
CA ALA A 172 16.00 18.75 -19.67
C ALA A 172 15.97 20.23 -20.06
N SER A 173 14.85 20.92 -19.84
CA SER A 173 14.69 22.33 -20.16
C SER A 173 15.53 23.24 -19.25
N HIS A 174 15.64 22.92 -17.97
CA HIS A 174 16.26 23.78 -16.97
C HIS A 174 17.70 23.42 -16.58
N GLY A 175 18.18 22.22 -16.90
CA GLY A 175 19.54 21.80 -16.55
C GLY A 175 19.80 21.70 -15.03
N ARG A 176 18.83 21.21 -14.26
CA ARG A 176 18.86 21.14 -12.80
C ARG A 176 18.93 19.70 -12.29
N VAL A 177 19.16 19.54 -10.99
CA VAL A 177 18.94 18.28 -10.29
C VAL A 177 17.50 18.23 -9.79
N PHE A 178 16.80 17.15 -10.10
CA PHE A 178 15.45 16.88 -9.61
C PHE A 178 15.42 15.61 -8.77
N ILE A 179 14.70 15.68 -7.67
CA ILE A 179 14.42 14.56 -6.79
C ILE A 179 12.93 14.24 -6.88
N VAL A 180 12.58 12.98 -7.11
CA VAL A 180 11.22 12.48 -7.01
C VAL A 180 11.14 11.52 -5.85
N GLU A 181 10.37 11.88 -4.80
CA GLU A 181 10.15 11.01 -3.64
C GLU A 181 9.04 10.02 -3.93
N VAL A 182 9.33 8.74 -3.75
CA VAL A 182 8.41 7.65 -4.02
C VAL A 182 8.03 6.95 -2.72
N MET A 183 6.77 6.62 -2.55
CA MET A 183 6.26 5.87 -1.42
C MET A 183 6.87 4.45 -1.36
N GLY A 184 6.59 3.69 -0.33
CA GLY A 184 7.07 2.33 -0.12
C GLY A 184 7.37 2.03 1.35
N HIS A 185 7.10 2.98 2.24
CA HIS A 185 7.32 2.89 3.68
C HIS A 185 8.77 2.50 4.01
N LYS A 186 9.03 1.23 4.37
CA LYS A 186 10.37 0.75 4.76
C LYS A 186 11.08 -0.07 3.69
N VAL A 187 10.47 -0.26 2.54
CA VAL A 187 11.01 -1.03 1.43
C VAL A 187 11.09 -0.21 0.15
N GLY A 188 12.05 -0.53 -0.68
CA GLY A 188 12.35 0.24 -1.89
C GLY A 188 11.78 -0.33 -3.18
N TRP A 189 10.93 -1.34 -3.15
CA TRP A 189 10.41 -1.99 -4.36
C TRP A 189 9.73 -1.02 -5.33
N LEU A 190 8.86 -0.15 -4.79
CA LEU A 190 8.14 0.83 -5.61
C LEU A 190 9.10 1.82 -6.25
N THR A 191 10.03 2.36 -5.47
CA THR A 191 11.04 3.32 -5.95
C THR A 191 11.98 2.69 -6.96
N LEU A 192 12.42 1.44 -6.73
CA LEU A 192 13.29 0.73 -7.66
C LEU A 192 12.63 0.56 -9.03
N ASN A 193 11.40 0.04 -9.03
CA ASN A 193 10.68 -0.22 -10.29
C ASN A 193 10.34 1.08 -11.02
N ALA A 194 9.79 2.07 -10.33
CA ALA A 194 9.46 3.36 -10.94
C ALA A 194 10.71 4.12 -11.40
N GLY A 195 11.78 4.10 -10.60
CA GLY A 195 13.05 4.75 -10.96
C GLY A 195 13.70 4.11 -12.19
N MET A 196 13.69 2.80 -12.29
CA MET A 196 14.19 2.08 -13.47
C MET A 196 13.31 2.33 -14.69
N ALA A 197 11.99 2.23 -14.56
CA ALA A 197 11.05 2.43 -15.65
C ALA A 197 11.07 3.88 -16.17
N GLY A 198 11.14 4.86 -15.27
CA GLY A 198 11.23 6.28 -15.60
C GLY A 198 12.65 6.77 -15.93
N GLY A 199 13.67 5.89 -15.93
CA GLY A 199 15.03 6.25 -16.30
C GLY A 199 15.71 7.22 -15.34
N ALA A 200 15.46 7.10 -14.03
CA ALA A 200 16.18 7.88 -13.03
C ALA A 200 17.69 7.56 -13.06
N ASP A 201 18.50 8.57 -12.93
CA ASP A 201 19.97 8.46 -12.99
C ASP A 201 20.57 7.90 -11.72
N ILE A 202 19.90 8.14 -10.58
CA ILE A 202 20.26 7.67 -9.24
C ILE A 202 18.97 7.19 -8.56
N ILE A 203 19.05 6.07 -7.85
CA ILE A 203 17.94 5.51 -7.08
C ILE A 203 18.43 5.26 -5.65
N LEU A 204 17.76 5.85 -4.65
CA LEU A 204 18.08 5.69 -3.23
C LEU A 204 17.01 4.85 -2.54
N LEU A 205 17.41 3.73 -1.95
CA LEU A 205 16.55 2.71 -1.38
C LEU A 205 16.80 2.53 0.13
N PRO A 206 15.78 2.15 0.92
CA PRO A 206 15.97 1.89 2.36
C PRO A 206 16.93 0.74 2.64
N GLU A 207 16.97 -0.26 1.76
CA GLU A 207 17.76 -1.48 1.91
C GLU A 207 19.27 -1.24 1.72
N ILE A 208 19.63 -0.16 1.03
CA ILE A 208 21.01 0.22 0.71
C ILE A 208 21.26 1.63 1.24
N PRO A 209 21.76 1.78 2.47
CA PRO A 209 22.05 3.09 3.03
C PRO A 209 22.94 3.92 2.11
N TYR A 210 22.49 5.12 1.76
CA TYR A 210 23.21 5.98 0.80
C TYR A 210 24.35 6.73 1.45
N ASP A 211 25.35 7.04 0.63
CA ASP A 211 26.46 7.92 0.90
C ASP A 211 26.28 9.17 0.04
N ILE A 212 26.08 10.32 0.67
CA ILE A 212 25.80 11.56 -0.05
C ILE A 212 26.98 11.99 -0.93
N ASP A 213 28.22 11.70 -0.54
CA ASP A 213 29.39 12.03 -1.33
C ASP A 213 29.43 11.22 -2.64
N LYS A 214 28.95 9.97 -2.60
CA LYS A 214 28.79 9.13 -3.81
C LYS A 214 27.67 9.63 -4.73
N VAL A 215 26.59 10.14 -4.16
CA VAL A 215 25.53 10.79 -4.95
C VAL A 215 26.10 12.02 -5.69
N ILE A 216 26.86 12.85 -4.99
CA ILE A 216 27.51 14.05 -5.55
C ILE A 216 28.53 13.69 -6.63
N GLU A 217 29.40 12.71 -6.35
CA GLU A 217 30.36 12.19 -7.34
C GLU A 217 29.67 11.76 -8.64
N LYS A 218 28.52 11.10 -8.53
CA LYS A 218 27.74 10.68 -9.69
C LYS A 218 27.16 11.86 -10.47
N ILE A 219 26.66 12.89 -9.77
CA ILE A 219 26.14 14.11 -10.41
C ILE A 219 27.27 14.81 -11.17
N GLU A 220 28.44 14.97 -10.54
CA GLU A 220 29.61 15.61 -11.17
C GLU A 220 30.14 14.83 -12.38
N ASP A 221 30.17 13.50 -12.31
CA ASP A 221 30.54 12.63 -13.42
C ASP A 221 29.60 12.78 -14.62
N ARG A 222 28.31 12.93 -14.37
CA ARG A 222 27.33 13.19 -15.41
C ARG A 222 27.57 14.54 -16.09
N ASP A 223 27.88 15.57 -15.30
CA ASP A 223 28.20 16.88 -15.81
C ASP A 223 29.45 16.87 -16.71
N LYS A 224 30.53 16.21 -16.27
CA LYS A 224 31.75 16.03 -17.06
C LYS A 224 31.48 15.34 -18.40
N LYS A 225 30.46 14.48 -18.45
CA LYS A 225 29.98 13.80 -19.68
C LYS A 225 29.02 14.64 -20.52
N GLY A 226 28.72 15.88 -20.10
CA GLY A 226 27.82 16.78 -20.81
C GLY A 226 26.33 16.55 -20.55
N CYS A 227 25.99 15.76 -19.54
CA CYS A 227 24.58 15.60 -19.14
C CYS A 227 24.09 16.85 -18.41
N ARG A 228 23.08 17.51 -18.96
CA ARG A 228 22.62 18.82 -18.44
C ARG A 228 21.80 18.74 -17.16
N PHE A 229 21.21 17.59 -16.84
CA PHE A 229 20.34 17.39 -15.69
C PHE A 229 20.56 16.01 -15.05
N THR A 230 20.10 15.86 -13.83
CA THR A 230 20.09 14.57 -13.11
C THR A 230 18.76 14.37 -12.42
N ILE A 231 18.18 13.18 -12.55
CA ILE A 231 16.97 12.77 -11.86
C ILE A 231 17.32 11.71 -10.81
N ILE A 232 16.91 11.95 -9.58
CA ILE A 232 17.11 11.06 -8.44
C ILE A 232 15.76 10.58 -7.95
N ALA A 233 15.50 9.28 -8.02
CA ALA A 233 14.34 8.66 -7.37
C ALA A 233 14.74 8.29 -5.94
N VAL A 234 14.01 8.80 -4.95
CA VAL A 234 14.29 8.61 -3.53
C VAL A 234 13.11 7.91 -2.87
N ALA A 235 13.33 6.76 -2.27
CA ALA A 235 12.32 6.12 -1.44
C ALA A 235 12.08 6.94 -0.17
N GLU A 236 10.83 7.10 0.25
CA GLU A 236 10.47 7.84 1.48
C GLU A 236 11.16 7.28 2.74
N GLY A 237 11.52 6.01 2.72
CA GLY A 237 12.25 5.31 3.78
C GLY A 237 13.77 5.23 3.57
N ALA A 238 14.34 5.90 2.57
CA ALA A 238 15.78 5.91 2.35
C ALA A 238 16.52 6.49 3.56
N ILE A 239 17.70 5.93 3.85
CA ILE A 239 18.47 6.29 5.04
C ILE A 239 19.95 6.47 4.67
N SER A 240 20.62 7.46 5.26
CA SER A 240 22.06 7.65 5.08
C SER A 240 22.87 6.55 5.80
N ARG A 241 24.13 6.37 5.41
CA ARG A 241 25.04 5.45 6.10
C ARG A 241 25.27 5.85 7.55
N GLU A 242 25.37 7.17 7.82
CA GLU A 242 25.54 7.72 9.14
C GLU A 242 24.34 7.37 10.03
N ASP A 243 23.14 7.55 9.52
CA ASP A 243 21.91 7.26 10.26
C ASP A 243 21.66 5.77 10.45
N ALA A 244 22.02 4.96 9.46
CA ALA A 244 21.93 3.51 9.56
C ALA A 244 22.87 2.93 10.63
N ALA A 245 23.97 3.62 10.93
CA ALA A 245 24.92 3.24 11.99
C ALA A 245 24.44 3.61 13.41
N LEU A 246 23.41 4.44 13.54
CA LEU A 246 22.87 4.83 14.84
C LEU A 246 22.11 3.70 15.53
N THR A 247 22.11 3.71 16.88
CA THR A 247 21.17 2.87 17.61
C THR A 247 19.73 3.32 17.37
N LYS A 248 18.76 2.40 17.52
CA LYS A 248 17.33 2.76 17.40
C LYS A 248 16.93 3.94 18.30
N LYS A 249 17.54 4.04 19.47
CA LYS A 249 17.27 5.10 20.44
C LYS A 249 17.81 6.45 19.95
N ASP A 250 19.02 6.47 19.44
CA ASP A 250 19.67 7.70 18.97
C ASP A 250 19.03 8.17 17.66
N TYR A 251 18.72 7.26 16.76
CA TYR A 251 17.95 7.58 15.56
C TYR A 251 16.59 8.22 15.90
N LYS A 252 15.85 7.63 16.86
CA LYS A 252 14.57 8.21 17.31
C LYS A 252 14.74 9.62 17.85
N LYS A 253 15.76 9.87 18.69
CA LYS A 253 16.05 11.21 19.21
C LYS A 253 16.40 12.20 18.10
N LYS A 254 17.17 11.77 17.09
CA LYS A 254 17.46 12.58 15.90
C LYS A 254 16.17 12.95 15.19
N MET A 255 15.27 12.00 14.94
CA MET A 255 14.02 12.22 14.24
C MET A 255 13.03 13.12 15.00
N GLU A 256 13.08 13.20 16.33
CA GLU A 256 12.27 14.14 17.12
C GLU A 256 12.63 15.62 16.84
N LYS A 257 13.84 15.88 16.37
CA LYS A 257 14.37 17.22 16.03
C LYS A 257 14.67 17.37 14.54
N TYR A 258 14.15 16.45 13.73
CA TYR A 258 14.46 16.43 12.29
C TYR A 258 13.89 17.67 11.59
N PRO A 259 14.74 18.50 10.95
CA PRO A 259 14.33 19.80 10.46
C PRO A 259 13.68 19.76 9.07
N PHE A 260 13.72 18.60 8.39
CA PHE A 260 13.25 18.47 7.03
C PHE A 260 11.86 17.80 6.97
N PRO A 261 11.03 18.13 5.97
CA PRO A 261 9.74 17.45 5.77
C PRO A 261 9.90 15.96 5.46
N SER A 262 10.97 15.59 4.76
CA SER A 262 11.31 14.20 4.42
C SER A 262 12.81 14.07 4.07
N VAL A 263 13.27 12.83 3.89
CA VAL A 263 14.65 12.52 3.47
C VAL A 263 15.02 13.16 2.14
N SER A 264 14.07 13.30 1.22
CA SER A 264 14.32 13.94 -0.09
C SER A 264 14.72 15.40 0.03
N TYR A 265 14.16 16.12 1.00
CA TYR A 265 14.54 17.50 1.26
C TYR A 265 15.90 17.60 1.96
N GLU A 266 16.25 16.65 2.82
CA GLU A 266 17.59 16.55 3.39
C GLU A 266 18.65 16.31 2.30
N VAL A 267 18.40 15.33 1.42
CA VAL A 267 19.29 15.04 0.29
C VAL A 267 19.44 16.27 -0.63
N ALA A 268 18.34 16.95 -0.92
CA ALA A 268 18.36 18.19 -1.72
C ALA A 268 19.22 19.27 -1.09
N ALA A 269 19.05 19.51 0.22
CA ALA A 269 19.84 20.51 0.96
C ALA A 269 21.32 20.18 0.95
N GLN A 270 21.69 18.92 1.18
CA GLN A 270 23.08 18.47 1.17
C GLN A 270 23.74 18.61 -0.21
N ILE A 271 23.01 18.27 -1.28
CA ILE A 271 23.51 18.46 -2.65
C ILE A 271 23.72 19.96 -2.94
N GLN A 272 22.75 20.79 -2.59
CA GLN A 272 22.82 22.23 -2.82
C GLN A 272 23.95 22.86 -2.05
N GLU A 273 24.14 22.52 -0.78
CA GLU A 273 25.24 23.03 0.06
C GLU A 273 26.62 22.68 -0.48
N LYS A 274 26.81 21.41 -0.89
CA LYS A 274 28.10 20.89 -1.33
C LYS A 274 28.46 21.25 -2.77
N THR A 275 27.48 21.45 -3.64
CA THR A 275 27.69 21.64 -5.08
C THR A 275 27.32 23.05 -5.59
N GLY A 276 26.56 23.82 -4.83
CA GLY A 276 25.96 25.09 -5.26
C GLY A 276 24.85 24.92 -6.33
N ARG A 277 24.44 23.69 -6.65
CA ARG A 277 23.42 23.40 -7.67
C ARG A 277 22.02 23.61 -7.14
N GLU A 278 21.17 24.12 -8.00
CA GLU A 278 19.75 24.19 -7.70
C GLU A 278 19.11 22.78 -7.76
N VAL A 279 18.48 22.38 -6.67
CA VAL A 279 17.78 21.09 -6.54
C VAL A 279 16.29 21.33 -6.32
N ARG A 280 15.46 20.62 -7.04
CA ARG A 280 14.00 20.65 -6.87
C ARG A 280 13.50 19.29 -6.40
N VAL A 281 12.53 19.30 -5.49
CA VAL A 281 11.91 18.08 -4.94
C VAL A 281 10.46 18.02 -5.37
N THR A 282 10.06 16.87 -5.88
CA THR A 282 8.67 16.54 -6.21
C THR A 282 8.24 15.35 -5.36
N VAL A 283 7.14 15.49 -4.65
CA VAL A 283 6.56 14.43 -3.82
C VAL A 283 5.15 14.11 -4.32
N PRO A 284 4.97 13.10 -5.18
CA PRO A 284 3.63 12.69 -5.66
C PRO A 284 2.70 12.28 -4.52
N GLY A 285 3.24 11.71 -3.44
CA GLY A 285 2.50 11.38 -2.23
C GLY A 285 1.34 10.41 -2.51
N HIS A 286 0.16 10.72 -1.96
CA HIS A 286 -1.02 9.86 -2.06
C HIS A 286 -1.60 9.71 -3.47
N MET A 287 -1.15 10.47 -4.46
CA MET A 287 -1.49 10.20 -5.87
C MET A 287 -1.14 8.77 -6.27
N GLN A 288 -0.07 8.21 -5.70
CA GLN A 288 0.38 6.83 -5.94
C GLN A 288 -0.62 5.76 -5.47
N ARG A 289 -1.62 6.11 -4.66
CA ARG A 289 -2.71 5.23 -4.22
C ARG A 289 -4.01 5.43 -4.99
N GLY A 290 -4.13 6.53 -5.73
CA GLY A 290 -5.35 6.98 -6.36
C GLY A 290 -5.51 6.54 -7.82
N GLY A 291 -6.65 6.86 -8.38
CA GLY A 291 -6.97 6.59 -9.78
C GLY A 291 -7.46 5.16 -10.04
N SER A 292 -7.58 4.83 -11.31
CA SER A 292 -7.98 3.49 -11.76
C SER A 292 -6.83 2.49 -11.64
N PRO A 293 -7.12 1.21 -11.35
CA PRO A 293 -6.09 0.18 -11.42
C PRO A 293 -5.59 0.00 -12.85
N CYS A 294 -4.28 -0.21 -13.01
CA CYS A 294 -3.69 -0.57 -14.29
C CYS A 294 -4.19 -1.95 -14.78
N PRO A 295 -4.07 -2.26 -16.08
CA PRO A 295 -4.54 -3.53 -16.63
C PRO A 295 -3.97 -4.75 -15.89
N TYR A 296 -2.69 -4.72 -15.52
CA TYR A 296 -2.07 -5.80 -14.76
C TYR A 296 -2.80 -6.05 -13.44
N ASP A 297 -3.01 -5.02 -12.65
CA ASP A 297 -3.68 -5.13 -11.34
C ASP A 297 -5.14 -5.55 -11.45
N ARG A 298 -5.85 -5.12 -12.50
CA ARG A 298 -7.24 -5.57 -12.74
C ARG A 298 -7.31 -7.08 -12.91
N VAL A 299 -6.40 -7.65 -13.70
CA VAL A 299 -6.32 -9.10 -13.94
C VAL A 299 -5.83 -9.81 -12.70
N PHE A 300 -4.74 -9.35 -12.11
CA PHE A 300 -4.12 -9.99 -10.96
C PHE A 300 -5.04 -10.00 -9.73
N ALA A 301 -5.61 -8.85 -9.38
CA ALA A 301 -6.56 -8.75 -8.26
C ALA A 301 -7.83 -9.59 -8.50
N SER A 302 -8.35 -9.61 -9.72
CA SER A 302 -9.51 -10.46 -10.07
C SER A 302 -9.19 -11.93 -9.93
N ARG A 303 -8.00 -12.38 -10.35
CA ARG A 303 -7.57 -13.78 -10.19
C ARG A 303 -7.42 -14.17 -8.72
N LEU A 304 -6.75 -13.34 -7.91
CA LEU A 304 -6.64 -13.58 -6.47
C LEU A 304 -8.01 -13.60 -5.79
N GLY A 305 -8.90 -12.69 -6.16
CA GLY A 305 -10.29 -12.69 -5.68
C GLY A 305 -11.04 -13.96 -6.08
N SER A 306 -10.85 -14.42 -7.30
CA SER A 306 -11.46 -15.68 -7.77
C SER A 306 -10.94 -16.89 -7.00
N GLU A 307 -9.63 -16.98 -6.76
CA GLU A 307 -9.08 -18.07 -5.94
C GLU A 307 -9.59 -18.02 -4.50
N ALA A 308 -9.70 -16.82 -3.90
CA ALA A 308 -10.33 -16.68 -2.59
C ALA A 308 -11.78 -17.15 -2.59
N GLY A 309 -12.57 -16.84 -3.63
CA GLY A 309 -13.93 -17.30 -3.78
C GLY A 309 -14.06 -18.83 -3.92
N LYS A 310 -13.06 -19.51 -4.49
CA LYS A 310 -13.02 -20.98 -4.56
C LYS A 310 -12.67 -21.65 -3.23
N LEU A 311 -11.96 -20.94 -2.34
CA LEU A 311 -11.58 -21.44 -1.01
C LEU A 311 -12.74 -21.37 -0.01
N ILE A 312 -13.74 -20.56 -0.28
CA ILE A 312 -14.94 -20.39 0.53
C ILE A 312 -15.99 -21.47 0.21
#